data_7c15fe4a2d0501f8f671a7096f352547
#
_entry.id   7c15fe4a2d0501f8f671a7096f352547
#
_cell.length_a   1.000
_cell.length_b   1.000
_cell.length_c   1.000
_cell.angle_alpha   90.00
_cell.angle_beta   90.00
_cell.angle_gamma   90.00
#
_symmetry.space_group_name_H-M   'P 1'
#
loop_
_entity.id
_entity.type
_entity.pdbx_description
1 polymer ?
#
loop_
_entity_poly.entity_id
_entity_poly.type
_entity_poly.pdbx_seq_one_letter_code
_entity_poly.pdbx_strand_id
1 'polypeptide(L)'
;MSRRLPLFITLVILHAVALVTAHSQTFYFNDGRKVSLSEVRIKGANIVVSVKLAGTEGGSAELTLPISTLKRIDWPVPAAIAQAEDDLKADKPADALQKVNPLLSEQDPFREVSGSWWTQGAVVKAVALARLGKDVDADVMLELMRRAKADPDAIARGEIAIIDQLVASGKADAAKTRLDKIQNTASDDASLAAIAITKGRIFERAGRTEDALLSYLRVPVYYASENGKMPAALLGAIRALHNLGDEPRAAATLETLTTRYPNSPEAAEAKR
;
A
#
# COMPACT_ATOMS: atom_id res chain seq x y z
N MET A 1 -55.29 -43.30 30.40
CA MET A 1 -55.49 -42.30 29.30
C MET A 1 -54.57 -41.11 29.56
N SER A 2 -53.39 -41.09 29.00
CA SER A 2 -52.41 -40.03 29.15
C SER A 2 -52.30 -39.26 27.80
N ARG A 3 -52.75 -38.03 27.78
CA ARG A 3 -52.63 -37.12 26.64
C ARG A 3 -51.21 -36.52 26.63
N ARG A 4 -50.45 -36.84 25.61
CA ARG A 4 -49.17 -36.17 25.29
C ARG A 4 -49.47 -34.92 24.46
N LEU A 5 -49.12 -33.73 24.97
CA LEU A 5 -49.05 -32.48 24.19
C LEU A 5 -47.80 -32.47 23.35
N PRO A 6 -47.81 -32.09 22.08
CA PRO A 6 -46.61 -31.83 21.30
C PRO A 6 -46.10 -30.40 21.58
N LEU A 7 -44.83 -30.33 21.95
CA LEU A 7 -44.10 -29.10 22.16
C LEU A 7 -43.72 -28.55 20.76
N PHE A 8 -44.37 -27.47 20.30
CA PHE A 8 -43.95 -26.73 19.12
C PHE A 8 -42.79 -25.82 19.51
N ILE A 9 -41.57 -26.22 19.08
CA ILE A 9 -40.38 -25.37 19.15
C ILE A 9 -40.45 -24.43 17.96
N THR A 10 -40.83 -23.17 18.18
CA THR A 10 -40.77 -22.10 17.19
C THR A 10 -39.31 -21.63 17.07
N LEU A 11 -38.63 -22.06 16.01
CA LEU A 11 -37.29 -21.61 15.69
C LEU A 11 -37.38 -20.17 15.15
N VAL A 12 -37.10 -19.17 15.97
CA VAL A 12 -36.94 -17.77 15.54
C VAL A 12 -35.58 -17.64 14.89
N ILE A 13 -35.55 -17.67 13.55
CA ILE A 13 -34.35 -17.33 12.78
C ILE A 13 -34.18 -15.82 12.83
N LEU A 14 -33.29 -15.38 13.70
CA LEU A 14 -32.84 -13.98 13.78
C LEU A 14 -31.97 -13.70 12.54
N HIS A 15 -32.55 -13.13 11.49
CA HIS A 15 -31.80 -12.58 10.37
C HIS A 15 -31.08 -11.34 10.88
N ALA A 16 -29.78 -11.48 11.21
CA ALA A 16 -28.89 -10.34 11.35
C ALA A 16 -28.71 -9.72 9.96
N VAL A 17 -29.53 -8.72 9.64
CA VAL A 17 -29.28 -7.83 8.52
C VAL A 17 -28.02 -7.04 8.88
N ALA A 18 -26.87 -7.47 8.38
CA ALA A 18 -25.68 -6.66 8.38
C ALA A 18 -26.03 -5.39 7.58
N LEU A 19 -26.25 -4.28 8.26
CA LEU A 19 -26.24 -2.95 7.67
C LEU A 19 -24.82 -2.72 7.14
N VAL A 20 -24.58 -3.16 5.90
CA VAL A 20 -23.47 -2.66 5.11
C VAL A 20 -23.78 -1.17 4.93
N THR A 21 -23.10 -0.32 5.68
CA THR A 21 -23.06 1.11 5.41
C THR A 21 -22.50 1.25 4.00
N ALA A 22 -23.40 1.38 3.02
CA ALA A 22 -23.02 1.75 1.68
C ALA A 22 -22.37 3.14 1.79
N HIS A 23 -21.04 3.16 1.82
CA HIS A 23 -20.30 4.40 1.65
C HIS A 23 -20.67 4.90 0.27
N SER A 24 -21.48 5.95 0.20
CA SER A 24 -21.94 6.50 -1.05
C SER A 24 -20.70 7.03 -1.79
N GLN A 25 -20.36 6.37 -2.89
CA GLN A 25 -19.32 6.85 -3.80
C GLN A 25 -19.77 8.22 -4.32
N THR A 26 -18.99 9.26 -4.04
CA THR A 26 -19.39 10.64 -4.35
C THR A 26 -18.30 11.34 -5.15
N PHE A 27 -18.70 11.95 -6.24
CA PHE A 27 -17.86 12.81 -7.08
C PHE A 27 -18.06 14.26 -6.66
N TYR A 28 -16.96 14.96 -6.38
CA TYR A 28 -16.95 16.38 -6.05
C TYR A 28 -16.34 17.16 -7.21
N PHE A 29 -17.07 18.13 -7.73
CA PHE A 29 -16.64 18.96 -8.84
C PHE A 29 -16.04 20.29 -8.35
N ASN A 30 -15.22 20.93 -9.20
CA ASN A 30 -14.59 22.21 -8.90
C ASN A 30 -15.59 23.35 -8.68
N ASP A 31 -16.79 23.25 -9.24
CA ASP A 31 -17.87 24.22 -9.10
C ASP A 31 -18.75 23.98 -7.86
N GLY A 32 -18.36 23.04 -6.99
CA GLY A 32 -19.05 22.73 -5.74
C GLY A 32 -20.15 21.67 -5.86
N ARG A 33 -20.47 21.21 -7.07
CA ARG A 33 -21.45 20.11 -7.25
C ARG A 33 -20.94 18.82 -6.63
N LYS A 34 -21.91 18.01 -6.13
CA LYS A 34 -21.69 16.67 -5.61
C LYS A 34 -22.65 15.72 -6.31
N VAL A 35 -22.14 14.62 -6.82
CA VAL A 35 -22.93 13.64 -7.57
C VAL A 35 -22.61 12.24 -7.08
N SER A 36 -23.63 11.41 -6.86
CA SER A 36 -23.45 9.99 -6.54
C SER A 36 -22.96 9.21 -7.77
N LEU A 37 -22.11 8.20 -7.56
CA LEU A 37 -21.67 7.32 -8.66
C LEU A 37 -22.86 6.65 -9.37
N SER A 38 -23.96 6.36 -8.67
CA SER A 38 -25.18 5.79 -9.27
C SER A 38 -25.81 6.68 -10.36
N GLU A 39 -25.48 7.97 -10.35
CA GLU A 39 -25.98 8.97 -11.30
C GLU A 39 -24.93 9.30 -12.38
N VAL A 40 -23.79 8.62 -12.35
CA VAL A 40 -22.63 8.90 -13.22
C VAL A 40 -22.35 7.72 -14.14
N ARG A 41 -22.09 8.01 -15.40
CA ARG A 41 -21.50 7.07 -16.36
C ARG A 41 -20.17 7.63 -16.86
N ILE A 42 -19.14 6.78 -16.89
CA ILE A 42 -17.83 7.15 -17.40
C ILE A 42 -17.78 6.85 -18.90
N LYS A 43 -17.40 7.84 -19.72
CA LYS A 43 -17.27 7.70 -21.17
C LYS A 43 -15.93 8.30 -21.63
N GLY A 44 -14.90 7.46 -21.66
CA GLY A 44 -13.53 7.90 -21.97
C GLY A 44 -13.01 8.91 -20.94
N ALA A 45 -12.61 10.10 -21.38
CA ALA A 45 -12.16 11.19 -20.54
C ALA A 45 -13.30 12.07 -19.96
N ASN A 46 -14.56 11.63 -20.11
CA ASN A 46 -15.74 12.39 -19.69
C ASN A 46 -16.58 11.61 -18.69
N ILE A 47 -17.31 12.36 -17.90
CA ILE A 47 -18.35 11.90 -16.99
C ILE A 47 -19.69 12.37 -17.55
N VAL A 48 -20.63 11.45 -17.70
CA VAL A 48 -22.01 11.75 -18.06
C VAL A 48 -22.86 11.66 -16.81
N VAL A 49 -23.44 12.79 -16.40
CA VAL A 49 -24.29 12.92 -15.21
C VAL A 49 -25.73 13.06 -15.64
N SER A 50 -26.63 12.26 -15.05
CA SER A 50 -28.07 12.41 -15.23
C SER A 50 -28.60 13.48 -14.27
N VAL A 51 -29.05 14.61 -14.80
CA VAL A 51 -29.58 15.72 -14.01
C VAL A 51 -31.11 15.78 -14.18
N LYS A 52 -31.85 15.82 -13.07
CA LYS A 52 -33.31 16.04 -13.10
C LYS A 52 -33.58 17.48 -13.47
N LEU A 53 -34.47 17.68 -14.45
CA LEU A 53 -34.91 19.02 -14.85
C LEU A 53 -35.95 19.55 -13.87
N ALA A 54 -35.71 20.72 -13.29
CA ALA A 54 -36.67 21.38 -12.42
C ALA A 54 -37.93 21.76 -13.25
N GLY A 55 -39.13 21.41 -12.75
CA GLY A 55 -40.38 21.79 -13.36
C GLY A 55 -40.97 20.81 -14.39
N THR A 56 -40.36 19.65 -14.63
CA THR A 56 -40.89 18.59 -15.48
C THR A 56 -41.03 17.27 -14.71
N GLU A 57 -42.26 16.71 -14.63
CA GLU A 57 -42.42 15.37 -14.07
C GLU A 57 -41.71 14.36 -14.98
N GLY A 58 -40.61 13.77 -14.44
CA GLY A 58 -39.86 12.70 -15.13
C GLY A 58 -38.82 13.16 -16.16
N GLY A 59 -38.64 14.47 -16.39
CA GLY A 59 -37.59 14.97 -17.30
C GLY A 59 -36.20 14.87 -16.72
N SER A 60 -35.28 14.16 -17.42
CA SER A 60 -33.83 14.14 -17.11
C SER A 60 -33.05 14.59 -18.33
N ALA A 61 -31.99 15.37 -18.08
CA ALA A 61 -30.98 15.74 -19.09
C ALA A 61 -29.64 15.07 -18.76
N GLU A 62 -28.90 14.70 -19.79
CA GLU A 62 -27.52 14.24 -19.63
C GLU A 62 -26.56 15.41 -19.77
N LEU A 63 -25.74 15.61 -18.73
CA LEU A 63 -24.67 16.58 -18.75
C LEU A 63 -23.34 15.85 -18.90
N THR A 64 -22.60 16.16 -19.96
CA THR A 64 -21.26 15.62 -20.18
C THR A 64 -20.21 16.59 -19.66
N LEU A 65 -19.37 16.13 -18.74
CA LEU A 65 -18.31 16.91 -18.10
C LEU A 65 -16.96 16.22 -18.25
N PRO A 66 -15.88 16.93 -18.57
CA PRO A 66 -14.54 16.36 -18.52
C PRO A 66 -14.17 15.87 -17.11
N ILE A 67 -13.44 14.76 -17.01
CA ILE A 67 -12.92 14.25 -15.71
C ILE A 67 -12.05 15.31 -15.02
N SER A 68 -11.35 16.15 -15.76
CA SER A 68 -10.55 17.27 -15.24
C SER A 68 -11.35 18.31 -14.44
N THR A 69 -12.68 18.30 -14.51
CA THR A 69 -13.55 19.13 -13.68
C THR A 69 -13.80 18.57 -12.28
N LEU A 70 -13.34 17.33 -12.03
CA LEU A 70 -13.41 16.74 -10.70
C LEU A 70 -12.34 17.35 -9.79
N LYS A 71 -12.76 17.68 -8.58
CA LYS A 71 -11.88 18.09 -7.49
C LYS A 71 -11.41 16.88 -6.68
N ARG A 72 -12.32 15.95 -6.40
CA ARG A 72 -12.09 14.79 -5.53
C ARG A 72 -13.15 13.73 -5.76
N ILE A 73 -12.78 12.50 -5.46
CA ILE A 73 -13.68 11.34 -5.42
C ILE A 73 -13.60 10.71 -4.04
N ASP A 74 -14.74 10.41 -3.42
CA ASP A 74 -14.82 9.58 -2.24
C ASP A 74 -15.24 8.17 -2.67
N TRP A 75 -14.29 7.27 -2.76
CA TRP A 75 -14.49 5.85 -3.02
C TRP A 75 -14.06 5.01 -1.82
N PRO A 76 -14.83 3.97 -1.47
CA PRO A 76 -14.36 2.99 -0.49
C PRO A 76 -13.11 2.29 -1.01
N VAL A 77 -12.27 1.85 -0.08
CA VAL A 77 -11.03 1.11 -0.44
C VAL A 77 -11.41 -0.13 -1.22
N PRO A 78 -10.93 -0.32 -2.46
CA PRO A 78 -11.19 -1.54 -3.22
C PRO A 78 -10.56 -2.75 -2.54
N ALA A 79 -11.33 -3.82 -2.37
CA ALA A 79 -10.83 -5.07 -1.78
C ALA A 79 -9.59 -5.61 -2.53
N ALA A 80 -9.49 -5.36 -3.83
CA ALA A 80 -8.36 -5.75 -4.65
C ALA A 80 -7.01 -5.19 -4.16
N ILE A 81 -6.97 -3.97 -3.59
CA ILE A 81 -5.75 -3.39 -3.04
C ILE A 81 -5.30 -4.17 -1.81
N ALA A 82 -6.18 -4.33 -0.81
CA ALA A 82 -5.86 -5.06 0.41
C ALA A 82 -5.42 -6.50 0.12
N GLN A 83 -6.14 -7.19 -0.77
CA GLN A 83 -5.79 -8.56 -1.19
C GLN A 83 -4.45 -8.62 -1.91
N ALA A 84 -4.13 -7.66 -2.77
CA ALA A 84 -2.85 -7.61 -3.47
C ALA A 84 -1.69 -7.27 -2.51
N GLU A 85 -1.91 -6.41 -1.52
CA GLU A 85 -0.93 -6.15 -0.45
C GLU A 85 -0.67 -7.40 0.40
N ASP A 86 -1.71 -8.18 0.71
CA ASP A 86 -1.57 -9.44 1.43
C ASP A 86 -0.83 -10.50 0.59
N ASP A 87 -1.07 -10.56 -0.72
CA ASP A 87 -0.28 -11.39 -1.62
C ASP A 87 1.21 -10.97 -1.63
N LEU A 88 1.50 -9.67 -1.61
CA LEU A 88 2.88 -9.19 -1.50
C LEU A 88 3.52 -9.59 -0.16
N LYS A 89 2.78 -9.53 0.95
CA LYS A 89 3.26 -10.00 2.27
C LYS A 89 3.53 -11.51 2.26
N ALA A 90 2.71 -12.28 1.53
CA ALA A 90 2.85 -13.72 1.35
C ALA A 90 3.89 -14.12 0.28
N ASP A 91 4.65 -13.17 -0.26
CA ASP A 91 5.62 -13.35 -1.35
C ASP A 91 5.02 -13.94 -2.63
N LYS A 92 3.81 -13.46 -2.99
CA LYS A 92 3.06 -13.85 -4.20
C LYS A 92 2.88 -12.67 -5.16
N PRO A 93 3.96 -12.10 -5.71
CA PRO A 93 3.87 -10.88 -6.53
C PRO A 93 3.08 -11.07 -7.83
N ALA A 94 3.03 -12.28 -8.40
CA ALA A 94 2.23 -12.56 -9.58
C ALA A 94 0.73 -12.47 -9.30
N ASP A 95 0.27 -12.99 -8.14
CA ASP A 95 -1.13 -12.93 -7.73
C ASP A 95 -1.54 -11.49 -7.43
N ALA A 96 -0.65 -10.70 -6.82
CA ALA A 96 -0.86 -9.28 -6.59
C ALA A 96 -1.09 -8.52 -7.92
N LEU A 97 -0.31 -8.82 -8.98
CA LEU A 97 -0.49 -8.22 -10.30
C LEU A 97 -1.86 -8.56 -10.92
N GLN A 98 -2.31 -9.83 -10.77
CA GLN A 98 -3.62 -10.24 -11.29
C GLN A 98 -4.76 -9.44 -10.66
N LYS A 99 -4.66 -9.10 -9.38
CA LYS A 99 -5.68 -8.33 -8.66
C LYS A 99 -5.63 -6.84 -8.97
N VAL A 100 -4.44 -6.26 -9.10
CA VAL A 100 -4.31 -4.82 -9.24
C VAL A 100 -4.44 -4.32 -10.69
N ASN A 101 -4.15 -5.14 -11.70
CA ASN A 101 -4.21 -4.72 -13.10
C ASN A 101 -5.62 -4.30 -13.55
N PRO A 102 -6.72 -5.05 -13.25
CA PRO A 102 -8.08 -4.60 -13.59
C PRO A 102 -8.42 -3.28 -12.91
N LEU A 103 -8.07 -3.12 -11.62
CA LEU A 103 -8.29 -1.90 -10.88
C LEU A 103 -7.58 -0.71 -11.52
N LEU A 104 -6.31 -0.87 -11.91
CA LEU A 104 -5.56 0.21 -12.57
C LEU A 104 -6.19 0.60 -13.92
N SER A 105 -6.70 -0.35 -14.69
CA SER A 105 -7.40 -0.06 -15.94
C SER A 105 -8.70 0.72 -15.71
N GLU A 106 -9.46 0.37 -14.68
CA GLU A 106 -10.68 1.07 -14.28
C GLU A 106 -10.40 2.49 -13.77
N GLN A 107 -9.35 2.63 -12.96
CA GLN A 107 -8.98 3.88 -12.31
C GLN A 107 -8.13 4.81 -13.20
N ASP A 108 -7.65 4.35 -14.35
CA ASP A 108 -6.73 5.13 -15.21
C ASP A 108 -7.28 6.50 -15.63
N PRO A 109 -8.57 6.67 -15.97
CA PRO A 109 -9.12 7.99 -16.26
C PRO A 109 -9.03 8.97 -15.09
N PHE A 110 -8.96 8.47 -13.85
CA PHE A 110 -8.95 9.24 -12.62
C PHE A 110 -7.57 9.35 -11.96
N ARG A 111 -6.50 8.94 -12.64
CA ARG A 111 -5.15 8.86 -12.05
C ARG A 111 -4.62 10.17 -11.45
N GLU A 112 -5.10 11.32 -11.94
CA GLU A 112 -4.74 12.65 -11.44
C GLU A 112 -5.80 13.24 -10.48
N VAL A 113 -6.90 12.51 -10.21
CA VAL A 113 -7.98 12.99 -9.35
C VAL A 113 -7.72 12.56 -7.91
N SER A 114 -7.79 13.49 -6.99
CA SER A 114 -7.66 13.20 -5.55
C SER A 114 -8.72 12.21 -5.09
N GLY A 115 -8.32 11.22 -4.29
CA GLY A 115 -9.20 10.17 -3.79
C GLY A 115 -9.42 9.00 -4.76
N SER A 116 -8.78 9.01 -5.95
CA SER A 116 -8.70 7.80 -6.77
C SER A 116 -7.75 6.78 -6.15
N TRP A 117 -7.99 5.50 -6.41
CA TRP A 117 -7.15 4.41 -5.91
C TRP A 117 -6.03 4.04 -6.89
N TRP A 118 -5.87 4.83 -7.96
CA TRP A 118 -4.87 4.54 -8.98
C TRP A 118 -3.44 4.55 -8.42
N THR A 119 -3.10 5.55 -7.61
CA THR A 119 -1.75 5.67 -7.03
C THR A 119 -1.40 4.48 -6.14
N GLN A 120 -2.31 4.03 -5.26
CA GLN A 120 -2.08 2.85 -4.42
C GLN A 120 -1.91 1.59 -5.26
N GLY A 121 -2.78 1.41 -6.26
CA GLY A 121 -2.66 0.30 -7.21
C GLY A 121 -1.34 0.34 -7.98
N ALA A 122 -0.88 1.52 -8.39
CA ALA A 122 0.39 1.71 -9.08
C ALA A 122 1.60 1.37 -8.20
N VAL A 123 1.57 1.72 -6.89
CA VAL A 123 2.59 1.30 -5.91
C VAL A 123 2.64 -0.22 -5.82
N VAL A 124 1.49 -0.87 -5.60
CA VAL A 124 1.41 -2.34 -5.53
C VAL A 124 1.98 -2.99 -6.80
N LYS A 125 1.62 -2.46 -7.97
CA LYS A 125 2.14 -2.95 -9.26
C LYS A 125 3.65 -2.77 -9.38
N ALA A 126 4.19 -1.60 -9.03
CA ALA A 126 5.63 -1.34 -9.08
C ALA A 126 6.40 -2.29 -8.15
N VAL A 127 5.92 -2.49 -6.91
CA VAL A 127 6.50 -3.44 -5.95
C VAL A 127 6.46 -4.87 -6.48
N ALA A 128 5.32 -5.31 -7.02
CA ALA A 128 5.16 -6.66 -7.56
C ALA A 128 6.09 -6.90 -8.76
N LEU A 129 6.19 -5.94 -9.66
CA LEU A 129 7.09 -6.02 -10.84
C LEU A 129 8.56 -6.09 -10.40
N ALA A 130 8.98 -5.25 -9.44
CA ALA A 130 10.32 -5.28 -8.88
C ALA A 130 10.64 -6.65 -8.28
N ARG A 131 9.75 -7.24 -7.46
CA ARG A 131 9.94 -8.56 -6.86
C ARG A 131 10.01 -9.70 -7.88
N LEU A 132 9.38 -9.53 -9.05
CA LEU A 132 9.50 -10.46 -10.18
C LEU A 132 10.77 -10.25 -11.02
N GLY A 133 11.64 -9.31 -10.64
CA GLY A 133 12.84 -8.94 -11.42
C GLY A 133 12.52 -8.22 -12.73
N LYS A 134 11.29 -7.71 -12.88
CA LYS A 134 10.85 -6.92 -14.05
C LYS A 134 11.14 -5.43 -13.82
N ASP A 135 12.43 -5.11 -13.65
CA ASP A 135 12.88 -3.78 -13.24
C ASP A 135 12.45 -2.69 -14.24
N VAL A 136 12.52 -2.99 -15.55
CA VAL A 136 12.12 -2.05 -16.60
C VAL A 136 10.62 -1.72 -16.53
N ASP A 137 9.78 -2.72 -16.33
CA ASP A 137 8.34 -2.51 -16.22
C ASP A 137 7.98 -1.74 -14.94
N ALA A 138 8.71 -1.99 -13.84
CA ALA A 138 8.58 -1.25 -12.60
C ALA A 138 8.98 0.23 -12.79
N ASP A 139 10.06 0.50 -13.51
CA ASP A 139 10.49 1.87 -13.84
C ASP A 139 9.45 2.61 -14.70
N VAL A 140 8.86 1.93 -15.69
CA VAL A 140 7.76 2.49 -16.49
C VAL A 140 6.58 2.87 -15.60
N MET A 141 6.24 2.02 -14.62
CA MET A 141 5.14 2.33 -13.68
C MET A 141 5.48 3.55 -12.81
N LEU A 142 6.71 3.66 -12.29
CA LEU A 142 7.15 4.83 -11.52
C LEU A 142 7.12 6.12 -12.35
N GLU A 143 7.49 6.04 -13.62
CA GLU A 143 7.42 7.18 -14.52
C GLU A 143 5.97 7.61 -14.78
N LEU A 144 5.04 6.66 -14.93
CA LEU A 144 3.61 6.96 -15.01
C LEU A 144 3.10 7.63 -13.75
N MET A 145 3.54 7.18 -12.57
CA MET A 145 3.21 7.83 -11.29
C MET A 145 3.73 9.27 -11.22
N ARG A 146 4.95 9.54 -11.69
CA ARG A 146 5.49 10.91 -11.74
C ARG A 146 4.68 11.81 -12.67
N ARG A 147 4.30 11.31 -13.85
CA ARG A 147 3.45 12.04 -14.81
C ARG A 147 2.06 12.32 -14.26
N ALA A 148 1.51 11.40 -13.48
CA ALA A 148 0.25 11.56 -12.79
C ALA A 148 0.36 12.44 -11.54
N LYS A 149 1.53 13.00 -11.25
CA LYS A 149 1.80 13.83 -10.06
C LYS A 149 1.45 13.11 -8.75
N ALA A 150 1.69 11.80 -8.72
CA ALA A 150 1.49 11.00 -7.53
C ALA A 150 2.35 11.53 -6.37
N ASP A 151 1.88 11.27 -5.14
CA ASP A 151 2.58 11.62 -3.92
C ASP A 151 4.04 11.12 -3.96
N PRO A 152 5.04 11.97 -3.66
CA PRO A 152 6.45 11.59 -3.59
C PRO A 152 6.72 10.37 -2.71
N ASP A 153 6.03 10.23 -1.57
CA ASP A 153 6.16 9.09 -0.67
C ASP A 153 5.62 7.79 -1.30
N ALA A 154 4.56 7.88 -2.12
CA ALA A 154 4.08 6.75 -2.91
C ALA A 154 5.12 6.30 -3.96
N ILE A 155 5.76 7.26 -4.64
CA ILE A 155 6.85 6.97 -5.59
C ILE A 155 8.04 6.35 -4.85
N ALA A 156 8.43 6.90 -3.69
CA ALA A 156 9.53 6.38 -2.88
C ALA A 156 9.31 4.91 -2.47
N ARG A 157 8.09 4.51 -2.12
CA ARG A 157 7.77 3.10 -1.81
C ARG A 157 8.02 2.16 -3.00
N GLY A 158 7.65 2.57 -4.20
CA GLY A 158 7.94 1.80 -5.42
C GLY A 158 9.45 1.73 -5.73
N GLU A 159 10.15 2.86 -5.60
CA GLU A 159 11.62 2.93 -5.76
C GLU A 159 12.35 2.01 -4.78
N ILE A 160 11.96 2.03 -3.49
CA ILE A 160 12.55 1.17 -2.46
C ILE A 160 12.45 -0.30 -2.85
N ALA A 161 11.32 -0.74 -3.41
CA ALA A 161 11.17 -2.14 -3.84
C ALA A 161 12.17 -2.52 -4.95
N ILE A 162 12.43 -1.62 -5.91
CA ILE A 162 13.44 -1.84 -6.95
C ILE A 162 14.84 -1.85 -6.34
N ILE A 163 15.12 -0.94 -5.41
CA ILE A 163 16.40 -0.88 -4.71
C ILE A 163 16.65 -2.17 -3.92
N ASP A 164 15.65 -2.65 -3.17
CA ASP A 164 15.74 -3.92 -2.43
C ASP A 164 16.02 -5.11 -3.37
N GLN A 165 15.42 -5.15 -4.56
CA GLN A 165 15.71 -6.16 -5.57
C GLN A 165 17.13 -6.04 -6.12
N LEU A 166 17.63 -4.84 -6.35
CA LEU A 166 19.02 -4.61 -6.76
C LEU A 166 20.01 -5.09 -5.68
N VAL A 167 19.71 -4.82 -4.40
CA VAL A 167 20.51 -5.32 -3.26
C VAL A 167 20.50 -6.85 -3.22
N ALA A 168 19.32 -7.46 -3.36
CA ALA A 168 19.19 -8.92 -3.37
C ALA A 168 19.95 -9.57 -4.53
N SER A 169 20.00 -8.90 -5.70
CA SER A 169 20.73 -9.34 -6.90
C SER A 169 22.23 -9.02 -6.88
N GLY A 170 22.79 -8.50 -5.75
CA GLY A 170 24.20 -8.16 -5.61
C GLY A 170 24.63 -6.88 -6.33
N LYS A 171 23.68 -6.06 -6.82
CA LYS A 171 23.95 -4.80 -7.53
C LYS A 171 23.98 -3.60 -6.57
N ALA A 172 24.81 -3.67 -5.52
CA ALA A 172 24.82 -2.71 -4.42
C ALA A 172 25.11 -1.26 -4.86
N ASP A 173 26.01 -1.04 -5.84
CA ASP A 173 26.32 0.29 -6.35
C ASP A 173 25.13 0.93 -7.10
N ALA A 174 24.42 0.14 -7.90
CA ALA A 174 23.21 0.59 -8.58
C ALA A 174 22.10 0.91 -7.56
N ALA A 175 21.95 0.07 -6.53
CA ALA A 175 21.03 0.29 -5.44
C ALA A 175 21.36 1.59 -4.69
N LYS A 176 22.64 1.82 -4.36
CA LYS A 176 23.08 3.05 -3.70
C LYS A 176 22.80 4.28 -4.53
N THR A 177 23.18 4.27 -5.82
CA THR A 177 22.94 5.40 -6.74
C THR A 177 21.46 5.77 -6.83
N ARG A 178 20.58 4.75 -6.81
CA ARG A 178 19.14 4.96 -6.85
C ARG A 178 18.60 5.49 -5.52
N LEU A 179 19.09 4.97 -4.39
CA LEU A 179 18.72 5.43 -3.06
C LEU A 179 19.09 6.91 -2.85
N ASP A 180 20.28 7.33 -3.27
CA ASP A 180 20.75 8.71 -3.15
C ASP A 180 19.82 9.71 -3.85
N LYS A 181 19.09 9.28 -4.89
CA LYS A 181 18.10 10.12 -5.59
C LYS A 181 16.80 10.32 -4.80
N ILE A 182 16.38 9.33 -4.03
CA ILE A 182 15.08 9.36 -3.35
C ILE A 182 15.17 9.77 -1.86
N GLN A 183 16.35 9.70 -1.25
CA GLN A 183 16.51 9.93 0.19
C GLN A 183 16.05 11.32 0.66
N ASN A 184 16.00 12.31 -0.23
CA ASN A 184 15.59 13.68 0.06
C ASN A 184 14.18 14.00 -0.47
N THR A 185 13.47 13.04 -1.07
CA THR A 185 12.14 13.24 -1.62
C THR A 185 11.03 12.69 -0.74
N ALA A 186 11.35 11.69 0.08
CA ALA A 186 10.42 11.12 1.06
C ALA A 186 10.28 12.04 2.27
N SER A 187 9.06 12.15 2.80
CA SER A 187 8.73 13.02 3.93
C SER A 187 7.96 12.30 5.03
N ASP A 188 7.26 11.20 4.74
CA ASP A 188 6.55 10.43 5.76
C ASP A 188 7.50 9.49 6.53
N ASP A 189 7.19 9.26 7.81
CA ASP A 189 8.01 8.42 8.70
C ASP A 189 8.12 6.98 8.18
N ALA A 190 7.09 6.45 7.55
CA ALA A 190 7.10 5.09 7.02
C ALA A 190 8.09 4.94 5.84
N SER A 191 8.13 5.92 4.94
CA SER A 191 9.09 5.97 3.82
C SER A 191 10.51 6.21 4.33
N LEU A 192 10.70 7.13 5.28
CA LEU A 192 12.00 7.41 5.89
C LEU A 192 12.56 6.20 6.66
N ALA A 193 11.71 5.48 7.40
CA ALA A 193 12.09 4.23 8.06
C ALA A 193 12.50 3.16 7.04
N ALA A 194 11.74 3.02 5.95
CA ALA A 194 12.06 2.07 4.88
C ALA A 194 13.40 2.41 4.20
N ILE A 195 13.66 3.70 3.92
CA ILE A 195 14.94 4.18 3.39
C ILE A 195 16.09 3.84 4.36
N ALA A 196 15.90 4.02 5.66
CA ALA A 196 16.92 3.69 6.65
C ALA A 196 17.25 2.18 6.66
N ILE A 197 16.24 1.32 6.59
CA ILE A 197 16.41 -0.14 6.49
C ILE A 197 17.16 -0.52 5.21
N THR A 198 16.71 0.00 4.07
CA THR A 198 17.33 -0.27 2.76
C THR A 198 18.78 0.20 2.72
N LYS A 199 19.09 1.36 3.30
CA LYS A 199 20.47 1.85 3.46
C LYS A 199 21.32 0.90 4.31
N GLY A 200 20.77 0.37 5.40
CA GLY A 200 21.41 -0.65 6.22
C GLY A 200 21.76 -1.90 5.41
N ARG A 201 20.83 -2.40 4.59
CA ARG A 201 21.06 -3.57 3.70
C ARG A 201 22.15 -3.30 2.66
N ILE A 202 22.19 -2.10 2.08
CA ILE A 202 23.25 -1.73 1.13
C ILE A 202 24.62 -1.75 1.83
N PHE A 203 24.73 -1.17 3.02
CA PHE A 203 25.97 -1.18 3.79
C PHE A 203 26.38 -2.57 4.25
N GLU A 204 25.41 -3.41 4.68
CA GLU A 204 25.65 -4.81 5.04
C GLU A 204 26.26 -5.58 3.86
N ARG A 205 25.70 -5.42 2.64
CA ARG A 205 26.25 -6.02 1.42
C ARG A 205 27.63 -5.48 1.01
N ALA A 206 27.93 -4.24 1.36
CA ALA A 206 29.23 -3.62 1.13
C ALA A 206 30.27 -3.93 2.23
N GLY A 207 29.95 -4.77 3.23
CA GLY A 207 30.81 -5.10 4.37
C GLY A 207 31.01 -3.95 5.35
N ARG A 208 30.24 -2.88 5.26
CA ARG A 208 30.28 -1.69 6.12
C ARG A 208 29.36 -1.88 7.32
N THR A 209 29.74 -2.80 8.21
CA THR A 209 28.87 -3.29 9.29
C THR A 209 28.46 -2.20 10.29
N GLU A 210 29.35 -1.29 10.64
CA GLU A 210 29.04 -0.17 11.56
C GLU A 210 28.00 0.79 10.93
N ASP A 211 28.20 1.14 9.66
CA ASP A 211 27.25 1.99 8.94
C ASP A 211 25.88 1.32 8.76
N ALA A 212 25.89 0.00 8.56
CA ALA A 212 24.67 -0.79 8.51
C ALA A 212 23.92 -0.74 9.84
N LEU A 213 24.62 -0.98 10.95
CA LEU A 213 24.06 -0.89 12.31
C LEU A 213 23.46 0.49 12.57
N LEU A 214 24.19 1.56 12.29
CA LEU A 214 23.71 2.93 12.48
C LEU A 214 22.46 3.21 11.63
N SER A 215 22.40 2.68 10.42
CA SER A 215 21.25 2.84 9.54
C SER A 215 20.02 2.13 10.10
N TYR A 216 20.15 0.88 10.56
CA TYR A 216 19.06 0.12 11.16
C TYR A 216 18.56 0.75 12.46
N LEU A 217 19.46 1.22 13.33
CA LEU A 217 19.12 1.85 14.61
C LEU A 217 18.40 3.20 14.45
N ARG A 218 18.43 3.84 13.28
CA ARG A 218 17.61 5.03 13.03
C ARG A 218 16.11 4.75 13.19
N VAL A 219 15.67 3.53 12.89
CA VAL A 219 14.23 3.20 12.95
C VAL A 219 13.71 3.23 14.38
N PRO A 220 14.26 2.50 15.36
CA PRO A 220 13.79 2.59 16.74
C PRO A 220 14.04 3.94 17.41
N VAL A 221 14.99 4.73 16.90
CA VAL A 221 15.33 6.05 17.50
C VAL A 221 14.43 7.16 16.96
N TYR A 222 14.22 7.23 15.66
CA TYR A 222 13.52 8.36 15.02
C TYR A 222 12.12 8.01 14.50
N TYR A 223 11.83 6.73 14.27
CA TYR A 223 10.59 6.27 13.65
C TYR A 223 9.92 5.19 14.49
N ALA A 224 9.90 5.38 15.80
CA ALA A 224 9.41 4.38 16.78
C ALA A 224 7.91 4.07 16.60
N SER A 225 7.13 4.97 16.00
CA SER A 225 5.71 4.77 15.65
C SER A 225 5.49 3.76 14.52
N GLU A 226 6.52 3.51 13.69
CA GLU A 226 6.45 2.65 12.51
C GLU A 226 6.59 1.16 12.89
N ASN A 227 5.61 0.65 13.63
CA ASN A 227 5.60 -0.73 14.13
C ASN A 227 5.79 -1.79 13.04
N GLY A 228 5.30 -1.54 11.82
CA GLY A 228 5.45 -2.43 10.68
C GLY A 228 6.88 -2.49 10.09
N LYS A 229 7.74 -1.51 10.42
CA LYS A 229 9.15 -1.45 9.97
C LYS A 229 10.12 -1.91 11.05
N MET A 230 9.69 -1.88 12.30
CA MET A 230 10.53 -2.19 13.46
C MET A 230 11.14 -3.59 13.40
N PRO A 231 10.41 -4.69 13.07
CA PRO A 231 10.99 -6.03 13.05
C PRO A 231 12.18 -6.14 12.08
N ALA A 232 12.05 -5.62 10.87
CA ALA A 232 13.11 -5.66 9.86
C ALA A 232 14.36 -4.86 10.30
N ALA A 233 14.16 -3.71 10.95
CA ALA A 233 15.25 -2.91 11.47
C ALA A 233 15.98 -3.61 12.63
N LEU A 234 15.23 -4.19 13.57
CA LEU A 234 15.82 -4.93 14.69
C LEU A 234 16.59 -6.17 14.21
N LEU A 235 16.05 -6.94 13.26
CA LEU A 235 16.76 -8.08 12.70
C LEU A 235 18.05 -7.67 12.00
N GLY A 236 18.04 -6.58 11.23
CA GLY A 236 19.26 -6.02 10.62
C GLY A 236 20.28 -5.58 11.67
N ALA A 237 19.83 -4.92 12.73
CA ALA A 237 20.70 -4.52 13.84
C ALA A 237 21.32 -5.72 14.58
N ILE A 238 20.55 -6.80 14.81
CA ILE A 238 21.04 -8.04 15.42
C ILE A 238 22.17 -8.63 14.58
N ARG A 239 21.98 -8.79 13.27
CA ARG A 239 23.01 -9.30 12.37
C ARG A 239 24.27 -8.43 12.38
N ALA A 240 24.10 -7.12 12.33
CA ALA A 240 25.23 -6.20 12.38
C ALA A 240 25.98 -6.26 13.71
N LEU A 241 25.29 -6.37 14.86
CA LEU A 241 25.89 -6.51 16.18
C LEU A 241 26.67 -7.82 16.31
N HIS A 242 26.14 -8.96 15.85
CA HIS A 242 26.88 -10.22 15.79
C HIS A 242 28.14 -10.10 14.93
N ASN A 243 28.06 -9.48 13.76
CA ASN A 243 29.24 -9.28 12.90
C ASN A 243 30.31 -8.37 13.53
N LEU A 244 29.92 -7.50 14.49
CA LEU A 244 30.82 -6.66 15.26
C LEU A 244 31.34 -7.34 16.54
N GLY A 245 30.87 -8.55 16.86
CA GLY A 245 31.18 -9.28 18.08
C GLY A 245 30.52 -8.71 19.34
N ASP A 246 29.50 -7.89 19.19
CA ASP A 246 28.77 -7.30 20.33
C ASP A 246 27.58 -8.18 20.72
N GLU A 247 27.87 -9.34 21.26
CA GLU A 247 26.88 -10.33 21.67
C GLU A 247 25.90 -9.82 22.74
N PRO A 248 26.33 -8.99 23.75
CA PRO A 248 25.39 -8.49 24.74
C PRO A 248 24.28 -7.61 24.14
N ARG A 249 24.62 -6.69 23.21
CA ARG A 249 23.64 -5.84 22.56
C ARG A 249 22.81 -6.63 21.53
N ALA A 250 23.41 -7.59 20.85
CA ALA A 250 22.69 -8.50 19.95
C ALA A 250 21.59 -9.27 20.70
N ALA A 251 21.91 -9.87 21.85
CA ALA A 251 20.98 -10.61 22.69
C ALA A 251 19.82 -9.71 23.22
N ALA A 252 20.13 -8.52 23.71
CA ALA A 252 19.10 -7.57 24.17
C ALA A 252 18.17 -7.11 23.03
N THR A 253 18.73 -6.93 21.82
CA THR A 253 17.94 -6.57 20.63
C THR A 253 17.05 -7.74 20.17
N LEU A 254 17.55 -8.98 20.25
CA LEU A 254 16.79 -10.20 19.96
C LEU A 254 15.63 -10.38 20.95
N GLU A 255 15.87 -10.17 22.24
CA GLU A 255 14.81 -10.18 23.24
C GLU A 255 13.72 -9.15 22.91
N THR A 256 14.11 -7.94 22.55
CA THR A 256 13.18 -6.89 22.13
C THR A 256 12.33 -7.34 20.92
N LEU A 257 12.97 -7.90 19.87
CA LEU A 257 12.30 -8.38 18.68
C LEU A 257 11.29 -9.49 19.00
N THR A 258 11.72 -10.48 19.76
CA THR A 258 10.90 -11.68 20.03
C THR A 258 9.78 -11.42 21.05
N THR A 259 9.94 -10.43 21.93
CA THR A 259 8.93 -10.07 22.95
C THR A 259 7.89 -9.12 22.37
N ARG A 260 8.33 -8.08 21.64
CA ARG A 260 7.42 -7.05 21.11
C ARG A 260 6.75 -7.45 19.80
N TYR A 261 7.42 -8.28 18.99
CA TYR A 261 6.99 -8.66 17.63
C TYR A 261 7.00 -10.18 17.41
N PRO A 262 6.43 -10.99 18.33
CA PRO A 262 6.57 -12.46 18.33
C PRO A 262 6.05 -13.14 17.05
N ASN A 263 5.09 -12.51 16.37
CA ASN A 263 4.44 -13.04 15.18
C ASN A 263 5.03 -12.51 13.87
N SER A 264 6.12 -11.73 13.93
CA SER A 264 6.78 -11.24 12.72
C SER A 264 7.64 -12.34 12.07
N PRO A 265 7.75 -12.35 10.73
CA PRO A 265 8.68 -13.24 10.03
C PRO A 265 10.12 -13.09 10.53
N GLU A 266 10.52 -11.87 10.84
CA GLU A 266 11.85 -11.52 11.33
C GLU A 266 12.14 -12.12 12.72
N ALA A 267 11.15 -12.19 13.60
CA ALA A 267 11.30 -12.87 14.89
C ALA A 267 11.44 -14.38 14.73
N ALA A 268 10.79 -14.96 13.73
CA ALA A 268 10.93 -16.38 13.39
C ALA A 268 12.31 -16.67 12.75
N GLU A 269 12.83 -15.75 11.93
CA GLU A 269 14.16 -15.86 11.33
C GLU A 269 15.26 -15.73 12.40
N ALA A 270 15.16 -14.77 13.31
CA ALA A 270 16.16 -14.51 14.33
C ALA A 270 16.32 -15.65 15.36
N LYS A 271 15.38 -16.60 15.43
CA LYS A 271 15.43 -17.77 16.32
C LYS A 271 16.11 -18.99 15.67
N ARG A 272 16.48 -18.95 14.40
CA ARG A 272 17.13 -20.04 13.65
C ARG A 272 18.65 -19.96 13.77
#